data_f6629af3523b70f340e52a5e30df3ae9
#
_entry.id   f6629af3523b70f340e52a5e30df3ae9
#
_cell.length_a   1.000
_cell.length_b   1.000
_cell.length_c   1.000
_cell.angle_alpha   90.00
_cell.angle_beta   90.00
_cell.angle_gamma   90.00
#
_symmetry.space_group_name_H-M   'P 1'
#
loop_
_entity.id
_entity.type
_entity.pdbx_description
1 polymer ?
#
loop_
_entity_poly.entity_id
_entity_poly.type
_entity_poly.pdbx_seq_one_letter_code
_entity_poly.pdbx_strand_id
1 'polypeptide(L)'
;RQVKSVDLVYNATAFTRSEYLTGMNTGLYIVNYNDDKGFAVVSSDKRLRPIYAVSDSGSLHIRDTVGNKGLAIFFNIVNEDIALTASKQPSGFFLDDKFIVLNAQVPPLLWSGTRLWDQLAPYNTYCFTPSGEKSVAGCVAVACGMAMSYFDWPKYIDGRQLLWRSMKKNGNNDCIAYLFGKLGVKKLLDMEYTEISGEASVENVYRTFEQLGYLRPNTLRGFDVESVCAALVAANQSHANNKEGNGPVLVYGENTKKRVGHMWVIDGYAENIVSKNYTNPLTYFHCVWGQEKGSNNGYFSLDAGQLGGENQLKDMDDSSNLTNEEKYTNLKYIINFKIDPASNGDITL
;
A
#
# COMPACT_ATOMS: atom_id res chain seq x y z
N ARG A 1 14.55 -5.82 -20.29
CA ARG A 1 13.34 -5.12 -20.75
C ARG A 1 13.74 -3.88 -21.54
N GLN A 2 13.00 -3.56 -22.61
CA GLN A 2 13.26 -2.36 -23.40
C GLN A 2 12.46 -1.20 -22.82
N VAL A 3 13.11 -0.03 -22.65
CA VAL A 3 12.47 1.19 -22.13
C VAL A 3 11.56 1.78 -23.18
N LYS A 4 10.31 2.14 -22.79
CA LYS A 4 9.30 2.81 -23.59
C LYS A 4 9.36 4.32 -23.42
N SER A 5 9.39 4.79 -22.16
CA SER A 5 9.47 6.20 -21.81
C SER A 5 10.24 6.41 -20.51
N VAL A 6 10.76 7.62 -20.35
CA VAL A 6 11.36 8.11 -19.11
C VAL A 6 10.76 9.49 -18.86
N ASP A 7 9.91 9.61 -17.84
CA ASP A 7 9.16 10.81 -17.53
C ASP A 7 9.68 11.44 -16.23
N LEU A 8 10.08 12.72 -16.28
CA LEU A 8 10.46 13.47 -15.09
C LEU A 8 9.21 13.78 -14.26
N VAL A 9 9.19 13.33 -13.01
CA VAL A 9 8.06 13.54 -12.09
C VAL A 9 8.28 14.72 -11.16
N TYR A 10 9.52 14.86 -10.69
CA TYR A 10 9.90 15.86 -9.72
C TYR A 10 11.29 16.39 -10.01
N ASN A 11 11.47 17.70 -9.85
CA ASN A 11 12.77 18.36 -9.96
C ASN A 11 12.94 19.33 -8.79
N ALA A 12 13.85 19.02 -7.89
CA ALA A 12 14.10 19.82 -6.68
C ALA A 12 14.68 21.22 -6.96
N THR A 13 15.20 21.46 -8.15
CA THR A 13 15.75 22.79 -8.52
C THR A 13 14.71 23.91 -8.51
N ALA A 14 13.42 23.59 -8.46
CA ALA A 14 12.33 24.57 -8.40
C ALA A 14 12.14 25.24 -7.04
N PHE A 15 12.86 24.83 -5.97
CA PHE A 15 12.47 25.19 -4.60
C PHE A 15 13.35 26.16 -3.83
N THR A 16 14.62 26.39 -4.19
CA THR A 16 15.41 27.39 -3.44
C THR A 16 16.42 28.17 -4.29
N ARG A 17 16.53 29.47 -3.97
CA ARG A 17 17.52 30.41 -4.54
C ARG A 17 18.96 30.04 -4.17
N SER A 18 19.16 29.11 -3.23
CA SER A 18 20.47 28.64 -2.74
C SER A 18 21.07 27.52 -3.59
N GLU A 19 20.27 26.80 -4.36
CA GLU A 19 20.71 25.62 -5.16
C GLU A 19 21.41 25.98 -6.47
N TYR A 20 21.40 27.26 -6.84
CA TYR A 20 22.15 27.75 -8.01
C TYR A 20 23.67 27.53 -7.87
N LEU A 21 24.15 27.23 -6.68
CA LEU A 21 25.58 27.10 -6.38
C LEU A 21 26.12 25.66 -6.42
N THR A 22 25.26 24.63 -6.48
CA THR A 22 25.73 23.24 -6.38
C THR A 22 25.57 22.41 -7.65
N GLY A 23 24.85 22.87 -8.67
CA GLY A 23 24.73 22.16 -9.96
C GLY A 23 24.09 20.76 -9.89
N MET A 24 23.47 20.39 -8.78
CA MET A 24 22.88 19.08 -8.57
C MET A 24 21.36 19.13 -8.86
N ASN A 25 20.96 18.59 -10.00
CA ASN A 25 19.57 18.36 -10.35
C ASN A 25 19.07 17.09 -9.64
N THR A 26 18.38 17.23 -8.50
CA THR A 26 17.70 16.10 -7.86
C THR A 26 16.40 15.85 -8.58
N GLY A 27 16.35 14.81 -9.39
CA GLY A 27 15.19 14.42 -10.18
C GLY A 27 14.63 13.06 -9.75
N LEU A 28 13.31 12.95 -9.78
CA LEU A 28 12.60 11.68 -9.69
C LEU A 28 12.01 11.36 -11.06
N TYR A 29 12.23 10.15 -11.54
CA TYR A 29 11.83 9.72 -12.87
C TYR A 29 10.96 8.47 -12.79
N ILE A 30 9.97 8.39 -13.69
CA ILE A 30 9.23 7.16 -13.98
C ILE A 30 9.78 6.60 -15.28
N VAL A 31 10.23 5.34 -15.23
CA VAL A 31 10.70 4.55 -16.38
C VAL A 31 9.64 3.51 -16.69
N ASN A 32 9.00 3.59 -17.84
CA ASN A 32 8.05 2.58 -18.32
C ASN A 32 8.72 1.65 -19.33
N TYR A 33 8.38 0.36 -19.29
CA TYR A 33 8.87 -0.64 -20.22
C TYR A 33 7.85 -0.93 -21.33
N ASN A 34 8.35 -1.35 -22.51
CA ASN A 34 7.51 -1.71 -23.64
C ASN A 34 6.52 -2.83 -23.31
N ASP A 35 5.40 -2.85 -24.01
CA ASP A 35 4.35 -3.87 -23.92
C ASP A 35 3.75 -3.99 -22.51
N ASP A 36 3.69 -2.87 -21.79
CA ASP A 36 3.20 -2.80 -20.40
C ASP A 36 3.87 -3.84 -19.47
N LYS A 37 5.16 -4.08 -19.70
CA LYS A 37 5.99 -5.03 -18.93
C LYS A 37 6.53 -4.42 -17.64
N GLY A 38 5.81 -3.45 -17.09
CA GLY A 38 6.09 -2.84 -15.82
C GLY A 38 6.72 -1.46 -15.91
N PHE A 39 7.08 -0.94 -14.74
CA PHE A 39 7.67 0.37 -14.55
C PHE A 39 8.70 0.35 -13.41
N ALA A 40 9.51 1.41 -13.34
CA ALA A 40 10.32 1.73 -12.18
C ALA A 40 10.22 3.22 -11.84
N VAL A 41 10.25 3.57 -10.55
CA VAL A 41 10.41 4.94 -10.06
C VAL A 41 11.81 5.08 -9.50
N VAL A 42 12.61 5.94 -10.09
CA VAL A 42 14.06 6.03 -9.83
C VAL A 42 14.48 7.47 -9.53
N SER A 43 15.54 7.62 -8.74
CA SER A 43 16.19 8.91 -8.49
C SER A 43 17.43 9.10 -9.35
N SER A 44 17.69 10.34 -9.75
CA SER A 44 18.95 10.76 -10.35
C SER A 44 20.00 11.21 -9.32
N ASP A 45 19.64 11.37 -8.07
CA ASP A 45 20.52 11.82 -6.99
C ASP A 45 21.08 10.65 -6.21
N LYS A 46 22.41 10.53 -6.18
CA LYS A 46 23.13 9.45 -5.49
C LYS A 46 23.00 9.48 -3.97
N ARG A 47 22.51 10.57 -3.40
CA ARG A 47 22.21 10.70 -1.96
C ARG A 47 20.89 10.05 -1.58
N LEU A 48 20.02 9.84 -2.56
CA LEU A 48 18.69 9.26 -2.40
C LEU A 48 18.70 7.75 -2.65
N ARG A 49 17.61 7.11 -2.28
CA ARG A 49 17.33 5.74 -2.67
C ARG A 49 17.28 5.65 -4.21
N PRO A 50 18.05 4.76 -4.84
CA PRO A 50 18.12 4.70 -6.30
C PRO A 50 16.81 4.27 -6.95
N ILE A 51 16.06 3.37 -6.30
CA ILE A 51 14.72 2.93 -6.73
C ILE A 51 13.74 3.14 -5.60
N TYR A 52 12.59 3.75 -5.89
CA TYR A 52 11.48 3.94 -4.97
C TYR A 52 10.35 2.96 -5.20
N ALA A 53 10.13 2.54 -6.45
CA ALA A 53 9.13 1.54 -6.78
C ALA A 53 9.52 0.75 -8.03
N VAL A 54 9.00 -0.48 -8.14
CA VAL A 54 9.13 -1.33 -9.33
C VAL A 54 7.89 -2.22 -9.47
N SER A 55 7.48 -2.44 -10.71
CA SER A 55 6.43 -3.38 -11.07
C SER A 55 6.84 -4.23 -12.26
N ASP A 56 6.33 -5.45 -12.32
CA ASP A 56 6.53 -6.40 -13.42
C ASP A 56 5.48 -6.29 -14.51
N SER A 57 4.44 -5.49 -14.28
CA SER A 57 3.30 -5.34 -15.19
C SER A 57 2.75 -3.92 -15.13
N GLY A 58 2.00 -3.55 -16.16
CA GLY A 58 1.41 -2.23 -16.29
C GLY A 58 2.39 -1.14 -16.68
N SER A 59 1.93 0.09 -16.58
CA SER A 59 2.69 1.33 -16.79
C SER A 59 2.28 2.31 -15.70
N LEU A 60 3.13 3.29 -15.42
CA LEU A 60 2.87 4.33 -14.42
C LEU A 60 3.05 5.71 -15.04
N HIS A 61 2.09 6.60 -14.78
CA HIS A 61 2.19 8.01 -15.13
C HIS A 61 1.79 8.86 -13.92
N ILE A 62 2.35 10.06 -13.78
CA ILE A 62 2.03 10.93 -12.64
C ILE A 62 0.53 11.28 -12.57
N ARG A 63 -0.17 11.32 -13.70
CA ARG A 63 -1.62 11.53 -13.75
C ARG A 63 -2.44 10.41 -13.07
N ASP A 64 -1.87 9.23 -12.94
CA ASP A 64 -2.55 8.08 -12.31
C ASP A 64 -2.77 8.32 -10.82
N THR A 65 -2.02 9.26 -10.21
CA THR A 65 -2.25 9.71 -8.83
C THR A 65 -3.61 10.40 -8.64
N VAL A 66 -4.28 10.81 -9.72
CA VAL A 66 -5.62 11.41 -9.65
C VAL A 66 -6.66 10.31 -9.39
N GLY A 67 -6.56 9.17 -10.06
CA GLY A 67 -7.44 8.02 -9.90
C GLY A 67 -7.01 7.09 -8.77
N ASN A 68 -5.72 7.03 -8.46
CA ASN A 68 -5.16 6.15 -7.43
C ASN A 68 -4.63 6.96 -6.25
N LYS A 69 -5.45 7.05 -5.19
CA LYS A 69 -5.12 7.78 -3.96
C LYS A 69 -3.90 7.20 -3.22
N GLY A 70 -3.68 5.90 -3.29
CA GLY A 70 -2.53 5.22 -2.71
C GLY A 70 -1.22 5.65 -3.36
N LEU A 71 -1.19 5.76 -4.69
CA LEU A 71 -0.05 6.33 -5.41
C LEU A 71 0.18 7.80 -5.04
N ALA A 72 -0.88 8.58 -4.86
CA ALA A 72 -0.75 9.97 -4.42
C ALA A 72 -0.09 10.08 -3.05
N ILE A 73 -0.41 9.18 -2.11
CA ILE A 73 0.22 9.09 -0.79
C ILE A 73 1.68 8.65 -0.93
N PHE A 74 1.96 7.62 -1.72
CA PHE A 74 3.32 7.15 -1.99
C PHE A 74 4.22 8.27 -2.54
N PHE A 75 3.79 8.99 -3.57
CA PHE A 75 4.57 10.11 -4.11
C PHE A 75 4.74 11.26 -3.12
N ASN A 76 3.80 11.46 -2.21
CA ASN A 76 3.98 12.41 -1.10
C ASN A 76 5.13 11.99 -0.18
N ILE A 77 5.17 10.72 0.24
CA ILE A 77 6.23 10.17 1.08
C ILE A 77 7.59 10.33 0.39
N VAL A 78 7.67 10.00 -0.91
CA VAL A 78 8.91 10.15 -1.69
C VAL A 78 9.34 11.61 -1.80
N ASN A 79 8.40 12.54 -2.03
CA ASN A 79 8.72 13.96 -2.14
C ASN A 79 9.22 14.53 -0.80
N GLU A 80 8.70 14.05 0.33
CA GLU A 80 9.19 14.43 1.66
C GLU A 80 10.62 13.90 1.89
N ASP A 81 10.92 12.68 1.50
CA ASP A 81 12.28 12.11 1.56
C ASP A 81 13.27 12.93 0.71
N ILE A 82 12.88 13.27 -0.51
CA ILE A 82 13.70 14.11 -1.41
C ILE A 82 13.95 15.49 -0.77
N ALA A 83 12.92 16.14 -0.24
CA ALA A 83 13.04 17.46 0.38
C ALA A 83 13.95 17.44 1.61
N LEU A 84 13.82 16.42 2.45
CA LEU A 84 14.67 16.23 3.63
C LEU A 84 16.14 15.98 3.23
N THR A 85 16.37 15.21 2.18
CA THR A 85 17.73 14.89 1.70
C THR A 85 18.37 16.09 0.99
N ALA A 86 17.59 16.86 0.22
CA ALA A 86 18.06 18.07 -0.44
C ALA A 86 18.53 19.15 0.54
N SER A 87 17.92 19.21 1.74
CA SER A 87 18.31 20.15 2.78
C SER A 87 19.61 19.79 3.52
N LYS A 88 20.13 18.57 3.36
CA LYS A 88 21.34 18.10 4.01
C LYS A 88 22.58 18.36 3.13
N GLN A 89 23.68 18.78 3.75
CA GLN A 89 24.99 18.86 3.10
C GLN A 89 25.38 17.48 2.51
N PRO A 90 26.09 17.40 1.38
CA PRO A 90 26.55 16.14 0.81
C PRO A 90 27.51 15.45 1.80
N SER A 91 27.02 14.60 2.66
CA SER A 91 27.84 13.60 3.31
C SER A 91 28.20 12.59 2.23
N GLY A 92 29.47 12.32 1.98
CA GLY A 92 29.99 11.54 0.85
C GLY A 92 29.44 10.10 0.69
N PHE A 93 28.17 9.98 0.59
CA PHE A 93 27.42 8.77 0.46
C PHE A 93 27.16 8.51 -1.03
N PHE A 94 28.03 7.68 -1.63
CA PHE A 94 27.86 7.24 -3.01
C PHE A 94 27.35 5.80 -3.00
N LEU A 95 26.13 5.61 -3.52
CA LEU A 95 25.69 4.28 -3.89
C LEU A 95 26.55 3.78 -5.05
N ASP A 96 27.15 2.61 -4.89
CA ASP A 96 27.93 1.97 -5.93
C ASP A 96 27.00 1.61 -7.11
N ASP A 97 27.40 1.88 -8.36
CA ASP A 97 26.59 1.78 -9.59
C ASP A 97 26.14 0.34 -9.95
N LYS A 98 26.14 -0.59 -8.99
CA LYS A 98 25.80 -1.99 -9.23
C LYS A 98 24.30 -2.22 -9.27
N PHE A 99 23.89 -3.09 -10.21
CA PHE A 99 22.52 -3.53 -10.44
C PHE A 99 21.78 -3.85 -9.15
N ILE A 100 20.58 -3.27 -9.02
CA ILE A 100 19.68 -3.53 -7.92
C ILE A 100 18.87 -4.78 -8.26
N VAL A 101 19.02 -5.82 -7.45
CA VAL A 101 18.24 -7.04 -7.54
C VAL A 101 17.33 -7.09 -6.32
N LEU A 102 16.02 -7.03 -6.53
CA LEU A 102 15.05 -7.27 -5.47
C LEU A 102 14.91 -8.79 -5.25
N ASN A 103 15.24 -9.22 -4.05
CA ASN A 103 15.01 -10.60 -3.60
C ASN A 103 13.70 -10.65 -2.82
N ALA A 104 12.67 -11.30 -3.38
CA ALA A 104 11.41 -11.51 -2.68
C ALA A 104 11.66 -12.39 -1.45
N GLN A 105 11.42 -11.83 -0.26
CA GLN A 105 11.46 -12.56 1.02
C GLN A 105 10.11 -13.22 1.28
N VAL A 106 9.04 -12.50 0.98
CA VAL A 106 7.67 -13.01 0.96
C VAL A 106 7.08 -12.65 -0.40
N PRO A 107 6.79 -13.63 -1.27
CA PRO A 107 6.11 -13.37 -2.54
C PRO A 107 4.68 -12.90 -2.29
N PRO A 108 4.03 -12.24 -3.28
CA PRO A 108 2.66 -11.79 -3.14
C PRO A 108 1.70 -12.92 -2.71
N LEU A 109 1.06 -12.76 -1.55
CA LEU A 109 0.19 -13.77 -0.92
C LEU A 109 -1.19 -13.86 -1.57
N LEU A 110 -1.70 -12.74 -2.09
CA LEU A 110 -3.00 -12.70 -2.75
C LEU A 110 -2.94 -13.32 -4.14
N TRP A 111 -4.01 -13.99 -4.53
CA TRP A 111 -4.16 -14.51 -5.89
C TRP A 111 -4.15 -13.37 -6.91
N SER A 112 -3.62 -13.64 -8.10
CA SER A 112 -3.52 -12.64 -9.17
C SER A 112 -4.87 -11.99 -9.51
N GLY A 113 -5.95 -12.75 -9.51
CA GLY A 113 -7.29 -12.21 -9.77
C GLY A 113 -7.82 -11.33 -8.63
N THR A 114 -7.49 -11.64 -7.36
CA THR A 114 -7.83 -10.77 -6.22
C THR A 114 -7.15 -9.40 -6.33
N ARG A 115 -5.92 -9.37 -6.78
CA ARG A 115 -5.15 -8.13 -6.96
C ARG A 115 -5.71 -7.19 -8.04
N LEU A 116 -6.69 -7.67 -8.84
CA LEU A 116 -7.40 -6.89 -9.85
C LEU A 116 -8.71 -6.29 -9.34
N TRP A 117 -9.12 -6.58 -8.10
CA TRP A 117 -10.35 -6.02 -7.56
C TRP A 117 -10.28 -4.51 -7.46
N ASP A 118 -11.41 -3.85 -7.70
CA ASP A 118 -11.50 -2.42 -7.93
C ASP A 118 -12.74 -1.83 -7.21
N GLN A 119 -12.81 -0.53 -7.15
CA GLN A 119 -13.92 0.20 -6.54
C GLN A 119 -15.07 0.48 -7.52
N LEU A 120 -14.81 0.38 -8.81
CA LEU A 120 -15.76 0.72 -9.88
C LEU A 120 -16.50 -0.51 -10.41
N ALA A 121 -17.34 -0.33 -11.41
CA ALA A 121 -18.06 -1.42 -12.06
C ALA A 121 -17.09 -2.49 -12.62
N PRO A 122 -17.42 -3.78 -12.43
CA PRO A 122 -18.68 -4.33 -11.90
C PRO A 122 -18.73 -4.48 -10.36
N TYR A 123 -17.66 -4.16 -9.64
CA TYR A 123 -17.50 -4.46 -8.21
C TYR A 123 -18.41 -3.63 -7.28
N ASN A 124 -18.89 -2.46 -7.72
CA ASN A 124 -19.78 -1.58 -6.97
C ASN A 124 -21.27 -1.83 -7.21
N THR A 125 -21.63 -2.97 -7.80
CA THR A 125 -23.04 -3.26 -8.20
C THR A 125 -24.03 -3.09 -7.05
N TYR A 126 -23.66 -3.36 -5.81
CA TYR A 126 -24.49 -3.25 -4.62
C TYR A 126 -24.16 -2.06 -3.72
N CYS A 127 -23.41 -1.07 -4.21
CA CYS A 127 -23.03 0.12 -3.47
C CYS A 127 -23.87 1.33 -3.92
N PHE A 128 -24.59 1.96 -2.98
CA PHE A 128 -25.49 3.07 -3.27
C PHE A 128 -25.37 4.15 -2.18
N THR A 129 -25.54 5.41 -2.60
CA THR A 129 -25.71 6.53 -1.68
C THR A 129 -27.01 6.39 -0.87
N PRO A 130 -27.19 7.15 0.22
CA PRO A 130 -28.46 7.20 0.94
C PRO A 130 -29.65 7.67 0.08
N SER A 131 -29.39 8.45 -0.97
CA SER A 131 -30.39 8.91 -1.94
C SER A 131 -30.69 7.89 -3.05
N GLY A 132 -29.95 6.78 -3.12
CA GLY A 132 -30.16 5.68 -4.06
C GLY A 132 -29.36 5.77 -5.35
N GLU A 133 -28.47 6.78 -5.49
CA GLU A 133 -27.55 6.83 -6.62
C GLU A 133 -26.43 5.79 -6.49
N LYS A 134 -25.86 5.42 -7.63
CA LYS A 134 -24.71 4.52 -7.68
C LYS A 134 -23.50 5.18 -7.01
N SER A 135 -22.84 4.45 -6.11
CA SER A 135 -21.58 4.82 -5.48
C SER A 135 -20.43 3.94 -5.95
N VAL A 136 -19.20 4.30 -5.60
CA VAL A 136 -18.04 3.40 -5.63
C VAL A 136 -18.11 2.41 -4.47
N ALA A 137 -17.41 1.27 -4.56
CA ALA A 137 -17.33 0.32 -3.45
C ALA A 137 -16.58 0.87 -2.22
N GLY A 138 -15.66 1.81 -2.45
CA GLY A 138 -14.79 2.40 -1.44
C GLY A 138 -13.55 1.57 -1.14
N CYS A 139 -12.41 2.25 -0.99
CA CYS A 139 -11.10 1.59 -0.80
C CYS A 139 -11.06 0.69 0.45
N VAL A 140 -11.76 1.08 1.52
CA VAL A 140 -11.81 0.30 2.77
C VAL A 140 -12.51 -1.04 2.54
N ALA A 141 -13.66 -1.07 1.85
CA ALA A 141 -14.37 -2.30 1.55
C ALA A 141 -13.56 -3.22 0.62
N VAL A 142 -12.90 -2.65 -0.39
CA VAL A 142 -12.05 -3.41 -1.32
C VAL A 142 -10.87 -4.02 -0.58
N ALA A 143 -10.13 -3.24 0.22
CA ALA A 143 -8.99 -3.72 0.98
C ALA A 143 -9.38 -4.81 1.99
N CYS A 144 -10.47 -4.63 2.74
CA CYS A 144 -11.01 -5.65 3.65
C CYS A 144 -11.37 -6.94 2.91
N GLY A 145 -12.08 -6.84 1.80
CA GLY A 145 -12.46 -8.01 1.00
C GLY A 145 -11.25 -8.76 0.42
N MET A 146 -10.24 -8.03 -0.04
CA MET A 146 -8.96 -8.63 -0.47
C MET A 146 -8.28 -9.39 0.67
N ALA A 147 -8.19 -8.80 1.87
CA ALA A 147 -7.62 -9.48 3.03
C ALA A 147 -8.43 -10.74 3.41
N MET A 148 -9.77 -10.66 3.38
CA MET A 148 -10.67 -11.80 3.62
C MET A 148 -10.49 -12.92 2.60
N SER A 149 -10.18 -12.58 1.34
CA SER A 149 -9.95 -13.57 0.27
C SER A 149 -8.74 -14.47 0.54
N TYR A 150 -7.78 -14.01 1.32
CA TYR A 150 -6.64 -14.84 1.75
C TYR A 150 -7.09 -16.04 2.60
N PHE A 151 -8.09 -15.82 3.45
CA PHE A 151 -8.63 -16.83 4.37
C PHE A 151 -9.75 -17.67 3.77
N ASP A 152 -10.34 -17.26 2.63
CA ASP A 152 -11.59 -17.81 2.10
C ASP A 152 -12.75 -17.72 3.13
N TRP A 153 -12.87 -16.56 3.80
CA TRP A 153 -13.74 -16.36 4.95
C TRP A 153 -14.38 -14.97 4.96
N PRO A 154 -15.66 -14.81 5.39
CA PRO A 154 -16.60 -15.84 5.84
C PRO A 154 -17.08 -16.75 4.69
N LYS A 155 -17.75 -17.86 5.02
CA LYS A 155 -18.31 -18.78 4.02
C LYS A 155 -19.62 -18.32 3.45
N TYR A 156 -20.48 -17.76 4.30
CA TYR A 156 -21.81 -17.25 3.96
C TYR A 156 -22.03 -15.88 4.61
N ILE A 157 -22.78 -15.01 3.94
CA ILE A 157 -23.33 -13.78 4.50
C ILE A 157 -24.81 -13.74 4.13
N ASP A 158 -25.69 -13.61 5.14
CA ASP A 158 -27.16 -13.61 4.98
C ASP A 158 -27.65 -14.78 4.10
N GLY A 159 -27.14 -15.98 4.36
CA GLY A 159 -27.49 -17.22 3.65
C GLY A 159 -26.91 -17.34 2.23
N ARG A 160 -26.23 -16.32 1.70
CA ARG A 160 -25.56 -16.40 0.40
C ARG A 160 -24.12 -16.87 0.54
N GLN A 161 -23.77 -17.93 -0.19
CA GLN A 161 -22.43 -18.46 -0.22
C GLN A 161 -21.46 -17.51 -0.94
N LEU A 162 -20.28 -17.31 -0.34
CA LEU A 162 -19.15 -16.62 -0.96
C LEU A 162 -18.28 -17.63 -1.69
N LEU A 163 -18.25 -17.56 -3.01
CA LEU A 163 -17.54 -18.51 -3.88
C LEU A 163 -16.07 -18.10 -4.05
N TRP A 164 -15.31 -18.08 -2.94
CA TRP A 164 -13.97 -17.56 -2.86
C TRP A 164 -13.03 -18.00 -3.97
N ARG A 165 -13.03 -19.30 -4.32
CA ARG A 165 -12.17 -19.82 -5.39
C ARG A 165 -12.46 -19.17 -6.75
N SER A 166 -13.74 -18.91 -7.07
CA SER A 166 -14.14 -18.23 -8.29
C SER A 166 -13.83 -16.74 -8.22
N MET A 167 -14.14 -16.11 -7.08
CA MET A 167 -13.85 -14.70 -6.83
C MET A 167 -12.37 -14.41 -6.99
N LYS A 168 -11.49 -15.21 -6.38
CA LYS A 168 -10.02 -15.06 -6.45
C LYS A 168 -9.44 -15.21 -7.87
N LYS A 169 -10.15 -15.86 -8.76
CA LYS A 169 -9.81 -15.93 -10.19
C LYS A 169 -10.34 -14.75 -11.00
N ASN A 170 -10.98 -13.79 -10.33
CA ASN A 170 -11.74 -12.69 -10.93
C ASN A 170 -12.85 -13.16 -11.87
N GLY A 171 -13.41 -14.35 -11.60
CA GLY A 171 -14.42 -15.01 -12.44
C GLY A 171 -15.85 -14.86 -11.96
N ASN A 172 -16.10 -14.25 -10.78
CA ASN A 172 -17.44 -14.08 -10.21
C ASN A 172 -17.62 -12.68 -9.63
N ASN A 173 -17.72 -11.70 -10.52
CA ASN A 173 -17.83 -10.29 -10.17
C ASN A 173 -19.08 -9.96 -9.34
N ASP A 174 -20.18 -10.66 -9.56
CA ASP A 174 -21.42 -10.45 -8.78
C ASP A 174 -21.24 -10.88 -7.31
N CYS A 175 -20.53 -11.97 -7.06
CA CYS A 175 -20.23 -12.40 -5.70
C CYS A 175 -19.25 -11.45 -4.99
N ILE A 176 -18.27 -10.90 -5.72
CA ILE A 176 -17.34 -9.89 -5.20
C ILE A 176 -18.12 -8.59 -4.87
N ALA A 177 -18.95 -8.13 -5.79
CA ALA A 177 -19.78 -6.95 -5.60
C ALA A 177 -20.74 -7.12 -4.42
N TYR A 178 -21.34 -8.31 -4.27
CA TYR A 178 -22.19 -8.63 -3.11
C TYR A 178 -21.42 -8.51 -1.81
N LEU A 179 -20.20 -9.06 -1.73
CA LEU A 179 -19.34 -8.90 -0.57
C LEU A 179 -19.12 -7.42 -0.24
N PHE A 180 -18.73 -6.60 -1.23
CA PHE A 180 -18.48 -5.18 -1.00
C PHE A 180 -19.73 -4.42 -0.54
N GLY A 181 -20.89 -4.69 -1.15
CA GLY A 181 -22.15 -4.10 -0.71
C GLY A 181 -22.49 -4.50 0.73
N LYS A 182 -22.21 -5.74 1.13
CA LYS A 182 -22.43 -6.20 2.51
C LYS A 182 -21.42 -5.60 3.48
N LEU A 183 -20.17 -5.44 3.09
CA LEU A 183 -19.17 -4.76 3.92
C LEU A 183 -19.58 -3.30 4.21
N GLY A 184 -20.25 -2.63 3.28
CA GLY A 184 -20.67 -1.23 3.42
C GLY A 184 -21.81 -0.96 4.41
N VAL A 185 -22.55 -1.98 4.86
CA VAL A 185 -23.72 -1.75 5.74
C VAL A 185 -23.35 -1.21 7.12
N LYS A 186 -24.33 -0.57 7.78
CA LYS A 186 -24.16 0.10 9.08
C LYS A 186 -23.59 -0.80 10.18
N LYS A 187 -23.95 -2.08 10.19
CA LYS A 187 -23.44 -3.04 11.19
C LYS A 187 -21.95 -3.37 11.02
N LEU A 188 -21.41 -3.17 9.83
CA LEU A 188 -20.01 -3.46 9.49
C LEU A 188 -19.19 -2.17 9.33
N LEU A 189 -18.77 -1.84 8.12
CA LEU A 189 -17.94 -0.66 7.89
C LEU A 189 -18.67 0.66 8.09
N ASP A 190 -20.02 0.66 8.03
CA ASP A 190 -20.83 1.87 8.13
C ASP A 190 -20.36 2.93 7.14
N MET A 191 -20.33 2.53 5.87
CA MET A 191 -19.73 3.34 4.81
C MET A 191 -20.53 4.61 4.54
N GLU A 192 -19.87 5.75 4.57
CA GLU A 192 -20.42 7.02 4.12
C GLU A 192 -20.22 7.13 2.61
N TYR A 193 -21.27 6.77 1.87
CA TYR A 193 -21.25 6.76 0.41
C TYR A 193 -21.63 8.10 -0.20
N THR A 194 -20.81 8.57 -1.15
CA THR A 194 -21.15 9.59 -2.14
C THR A 194 -21.05 8.98 -3.55
N GLU A 195 -21.38 9.73 -4.59
CA GLU A 195 -21.25 9.22 -5.96
C GLU A 195 -19.79 8.86 -6.34
N ILE A 196 -18.80 9.50 -5.71
CA ILE A 196 -17.39 9.40 -6.06
C ILE A 196 -16.51 8.90 -4.92
N SER A 197 -17.06 8.69 -3.73
CA SER A 197 -16.29 8.18 -2.57
C SER A 197 -17.13 7.26 -1.70
N GLY A 198 -16.43 6.39 -0.96
CA GLY A 198 -16.99 5.63 0.14
C GLY A 198 -15.95 5.61 1.25
N GLU A 199 -16.31 6.15 2.41
CA GLU A 199 -15.42 6.34 3.55
C GLU A 199 -15.88 5.51 4.75
N ALA A 200 -14.92 5.01 5.54
CA ALA A 200 -15.18 4.33 6.80
C ALA A 200 -14.04 4.60 7.78
N SER A 201 -14.36 4.60 9.07
CA SER A 201 -13.32 4.73 10.11
C SER A 201 -12.51 3.44 10.27
N VAL A 202 -11.27 3.56 10.74
CA VAL A 202 -10.43 2.39 11.09
C VAL A 202 -11.07 1.55 12.20
N GLU A 203 -11.79 2.17 13.15
CA GLU A 203 -12.53 1.42 14.19
C GLU A 203 -13.64 0.55 13.60
N ASN A 204 -14.31 1.02 12.56
CA ASN A 204 -15.30 0.21 11.85
C ASN A 204 -14.67 -1.00 11.14
N VAL A 205 -13.40 -0.91 10.72
CA VAL A 205 -12.67 -2.07 10.18
C VAL A 205 -12.54 -3.16 11.24
N TYR A 206 -12.12 -2.83 12.47
CA TYR A 206 -12.04 -3.82 13.56
C TYR A 206 -13.38 -4.48 13.83
N ARG A 207 -14.41 -3.66 14.02
CA ARG A 207 -15.78 -4.13 14.23
C ARG A 207 -16.22 -5.08 13.11
N THR A 208 -15.90 -4.73 11.87
CA THR A 208 -16.24 -5.54 10.70
C THR A 208 -15.61 -6.92 10.76
N PHE A 209 -14.31 -7.00 11.05
CA PHE A 209 -13.64 -8.30 11.16
C PHE A 209 -14.22 -9.14 12.32
N GLU A 210 -14.46 -8.53 13.49
CA GLU A 210 -15.08 -9.23 14.64
C GLU A 210 -16.47 -9.76 14.29
N GLN A 211 -17.34 -8.94 13.66
CA GLN A 211 -18.69 -9.33 13.24
C GLN A 211 -18.68 -10.43 12.16
N LEU A 212 -17.64 -10.50 11.37
CA LEU A 212 -17.48 -11.52 10.34
C LEU A 212 -16.73 -12.78 10.83
N GLY A 213 -16.57 -12.95 12.13
CA GLY A 213 -16.02 -14.15 12.74
C GLY A 213 -14.50 -14.24 12.73
N TYR A 214 -13.83 -13.08 12.80
CA TYR A 214 -12.41 -13.00 13.09
C TYR A 214 -12.18 -12.56 14.53
N LEU A 215 -11.04 -12.92 15.11
CA LEU A 215 -10.54 -12.30 16.32
C LEU A 215 -10.20 -10.83 16.03
N ARG A 216 -10.35 -9.97 17.03
CA ARG A 216 -10.03 -8.54 16.86
C ARG A 216 -8.59 -8.37 16.39
N PRO A 217 -8.36 -7.74 15.23
CA PRO A 217 -7.00 -7.50 14.74
C PRO A 217 -6.30 -6.44 15.60
N ASN A 218 -4.99 -6.53 15.71
CA ASN A 218 -4.18 -5.51 16.36
C ASN A 218 -3.89 -4.35 15.40
N THR A 219 -4.00 -3.12 15.90
CA THR A 219 -3.49 -1.94 15.20
C THR A 219 -2.19 -1.49 15.83
N LEU A 220 -1.21 -1.25 14.98
CA LEU A 220 -0.02 -0.51 15.37
C LEU A 220 -0.17 0.94 14.89
N ARG A 221 0.25 1.88 15.71
CA ARG A 221 0.33 3.29 15.32
C ARG A 221 1.68 3.56 14.68
N GLY A 222 1.66 4.20 13.52
CA GLY A 222 2.85 4.40 12.71
C GLY A 222 3.23 3.15 11.91
N PHE A 223 4.00 3.35 10.86
CA PHE A 223 4.45 2.28 9.98
C PHE A 223 5.81 1.76 10.47
N ASP A 224 5.81 0.57 11.05
CA ASP A 224 7.03 -0.12 11.48
C ASP A 224 7.37 -1.26 10.52
N VAL A 225 8.48 -1.10 9.81
CA VAL A 225 8.96 -2.04 8.76
C VAL A 225 9.14 -3.45 9.32
N GLU A 226 9.77 -3.58 10.49
CA GLU A 226 10.07 -4.89 11.08
C GLU A 226 8.80 -5.65 11.44
N SER A 227 7.82 -4.96 12.06
CA SER A 227 6.53 -5.55 12.42
C SER A 227 5.72 -5.97 11.19
N VAL A 228 5.73 -5.17 10.12
CA VAL A 228 5.05 -5.52 8.87
C VAL A 228 5.72 -6.73 8.21
N CYS A 229 7.05 -6.75 8.12
CA CYS A 229 7.79 -7.90 7.59
C CYS A 229 7.51 -9.17 8.40
N ALA A 230 7.55 -9.09 9.75
CA ALA A 230 7.25 -10.22 10.62
C ALA A 230 5.82 -10.76 10.43
N ALA A 231 4.83 -9.87 10.28
CA ALA A 231 3.45 -10.25 10.00
C ALA A 231 3.32 -10.98 8.65
N LEU A 232 3.99 -10.50 7.60
CA LEU A 232 3.99 -11.12 6.27
C LEU A 232 4.69 -12.49 6.26
N VAL A 233 5.81 -12.63 6.99
CA VAL A 233 6.50 -13.91 7.17
C VAL A 233 5.58 -14.91 7.86
N ALA A 234 4.92 -14.50 8.95
CA ALA A 234 3.97 -15.36 9.67
C ALA A 234 2.78 -15.75 8.78
N ALA A 235 2.26 -14.82 7.95
CA ALA A 235 1.20 -15.11 6.99
C ALA A 235 1.66 -16.15 5.94
N ASN A 236 2.83 -15.98 5.36
CA ASN A 236 3.39 -16.91 4.39
C ASN A 236 3.57 -18.33 4.95
N GLN A 237 4.06 -18.44 6.20
CA GLN A 237 4.22 -19.72 6.90
C GLN A 237 2.87 -20.39 7.20
N SER A 238 1.86 -19.61 7.64
CA SER A 238 0.54 -20.16 7.95
C SER A 238 -0.25 -20.55 6.70
N HIS A 239 0.02 -19.95 5.55
CA HIS A 239 -0.58 -20.36 4.28
C HIS A 239 -0.17 -21.80 3.89
N ALA A 240 1.06 -22.18 4.21
CA ALA A 240 1.54 -23.56 4.02
C ALA A 240 0.90 -24.57 5.00
N ASN A 241 0.39 -24.12 6.17
CA ASN A 241 -0.03 -24.93 7.31
C ASN A 241 -1.52 -24.81 7.68
N ASN A 242 -2.45 -24.61 6.75
CA ASN A 242 -3.91 -24.56 6.98
C ASN A 242 -4.49 -23.28 7.60
N LYS A 243 -3.95 -22.10 7.32
CA LYS A 243 -4.63 -20.81 7.54
C LYS A 243 -4.89 -20.38 9.01
N GLU A 244 -4.26 -21.02 9.98
CA GLU A 244 -4.33 -20.62 11.38
C GLU A 244 -3.32 -19.51 11.71
N GLY A 245 -3.32 -18.42 11.00
CA GLY A 245 -2.30 -17.40 11.21
C GLY A 245 -2.63 -16.03 10.64
N ASN A 246 -1.63 -15.18 10.67
CA ASN A 246 -1.72 -13.83 10.12
C ASN A 246 -2.00 -13.86 8.62
N GLY A 247 -2.66 -12.82 8.12
CA GLY A 247 -2.90 -12.60 6.70
C GLY A 247 -2.09 -11.43 6.14
N PRO A 248 -2.45 -10.97 4.95
CA PRO A 248 -1.90 -9.73 4.40
C PRO A 248 -2.17 -8.56 5.34
N VAL A 249 -1.36 -7.52 5.24
CA VAL A 249 -1.46 -6.32 6.09
C VAL A 249 -2.33 -5.28 5.42
N LEU A 250 -3.33 -4.76 6.14
CA LEU A 250 -4.06 -3.57 5.73
C LEU A 250 -3.28 -2.32 6.16
N VAL A 251 -3.13 -1.39 5.25
CA VAL A 251 -2.50 -0.10 5.51
C VAL A 251 -3.46 1.03 5.21
N TYR A 252 -3.58 1.95 6.14
CA TYR A 252 -4.29 3.21 5.95
C TYR A 252 -3.27 4.35 5.91
N GLY A 253 -3.36 5.20 4.91
CA GLY A 253 -2.56 6.39 4.77
C GLY A 253 -3.40 7.62 4.48
N GLU A 254 -2.90 8.79 4.89
CA GLU A 254 -3.53 10.08 4.63
C GLU A 254 -2.59 11.01 3.86
N ASN A 255 -3.13 11.74 2.91
CA ASN A 255 -2.48 12.90 2.33
C ASN A 255 -2.95 14.15 3.08
N THR A 256 -2.16 14.61 4.03
CA THR A 256 -2.53 15.74 4.91
C THR A 256 -2.80 17.03 4.15
N LYS A 257 -2.12 17.28 3.04
CA LYS A 257 -2.34 18.48 2.21
C LYS A 257 -3.67 18.47 1.49
N LYS A 258 -4.11 17.28 1.04
CA LYS A 258 -5.36 17.11 0.29
C LYS A 258 -6.52 16.58 1.16
N ARG A 259 -6.28 16.23 2.41
CA ARG A 259 -7.24 15.60 3.34
C ARG A 259 -7.92 14.36 2.73
N VAL A 260 -7.14 13.54 2.03
CA VAL A 260 -7.62 12.34 1.34
C VAL A 260 -6.96 11.14 1.97
N GLY A 261 -7.75 10.23 2.52
CA GLY A 261 -7.31 8.94 3.03
C GLY A 261 -7.44 7.83 1.98
N HIS A 262 -6.64 6.79 2.11
CA HIS A 262 -6.73 5.58 1.32
C HIS A 262 -6.35 4.36 2.15
N MET A 263 -7.06 3.24 1.94
CA MET A 263 -6.70 1.95 2.52
C MET A 263 -6.33 1.00 1.38
N TRP A 264 -5.22 0.27 1.57
CA TRP A 264 -4.74 -0.73 0.62
C TRP A 264 -4.19 -1.96 1.33
N VAL A 265 -3.75 -2.94 0.57
CA VAL A 265 -3.17 -4.17 1.09
C VAL A 265 -1.68 -4.22 0.79
N ILE A 266 -0.89 -4.63 1.78
CA ILE A 266 0.46 -5.13 1.57
C ILE A 266 0.40 -6.65 1.71
N ASP A 267 0.80 -7.37 0.67
CA ASP A 267 0.70 -8.82 0.60
C ASP A 267 2.04 -9.53 0.33
N GLY A 268 3.15 -8.81 0.38
CA GLY A 268 4.49 -9.35 0.21
C GLY A 268 5.56 -8.30 0.42
N TYR A 269 6.83 -8.73 0.49
CA TYR A 269 7.95 -7.80 0.51
C TYR A 269 9.20 -8.41 -0.13
N ALA A 270 10.07 -7.51 -0.59
CA ALA A 270 11.37 -7.83 -1.14
C ALA A 270 12.44 -6.94 -0.51
N GLU A 271 13.66 -7.42 -0.47
CA GLU A 271 14.82 -6.71 0.05
C GLU A 271 15.88 -6.54 -1.02
N ASN A 272 16.62 -5.46 -0.92
CA ASN A 272 17.78 -5.20 -1.73
C ASN A 272 18.99 -4.82 -0.87
N ILE A 273 20.07 -5.57 -1.03
CA ILE A 273 21.36 -5.26 -0.40
C ILE A 273 22.16 -4.40 -1.38
N VAL A 274 22.17 -3.09 -1.14
CA VAL A 274 22.72 -2.10 -2.08
C VAL A 274 24.25 -2.01 -2.04
N SER A 275 24.90 -2.31 -0.92
CA SER A 275 26.36 -2.19 -0.80
C SER A 275 26.91 -2.87 0.46
N LYS A 276 28.21 -3.17 0.45
CA LYS A 276 28.94 -3.69 1.61
C LYS A 276 28.95 -2.73 2.83
N ASN A 277 28.62 -1.48 2.61
CA ASN A 277 28.59 -0.44 3.64
C ASN A 277 27.20 -0.22 4.25
N TYR A 278 26.17 -0.87 3.72
CA TYR A 278 24.82 -0.88 4.31
C TYR A 278 24.67 -2.07 5.23
N THR A 279 24.42 -1.82 6.49
CA THR A 279 24.17 -2.88 7.48
C THR A 279 22.76 -3.44 7.37
N ASN A 280 21.81 -2.65 6.83
CA ASN A 280 20.41 -3.04 6.69
C ASN A 280 19.98 -3.05 5.20
N PRO A 281 19.26 -4.08 4.75
CA PRO A 281 18.72 -4.10 3.40
C PRO A 281 17.63 -3.01 3.23
N LEU A 282 17.50 -2.51 2.00
CA LEU A 282 16.36 -1.66 1.65
C LEU A 282 15.13 -2.53 1.41
N THR A 283 14.06 -2.25 2.11
CA THR A 283 12.80 -2.99 2.03
C THR A 283 11.84 -2.34 1.04
N TYR A 284 11.16 -3.18 0.27
CA TYR A 284 10.11 -2.80 -0.68
C TYR A 284 8.89 -3.68 -0.45
N PHE A 285 7.74 -3.07 -0.21
CA PHE A 285 6.49 -3.77 0.05
C PHE A 285 5.67 -3.91 -1.22
N HIS A 286 5.16 -5.11 -1.47
CA HIS A 286 4.22 -5.32 -2.56
C HIS A 286 2.85 -4.76 -2.18
N CYS A 287 2.48 -3.63 -2.81
CA CYS A 287 1.24 -2.90 -2.58
C CYS A 287 0.18 -3.28 -3.61
N VAL A 288 -1.02 -3.57 -3.12
CA VAL A 288 -2.22 -3.81 -3.92
C VAL A 288 -3.22 -2.71 -3.60
N TRP A 289 -3.29 -1.72 -4.49
CA TRP A 289 -3.99 -0.46 -4.21
C TRP A 289 -5.52 -0.55 -4.23
N GLY A 290 -6.09 -1.61 -4.82
CA GLY A 290 -7.54 -1.76 -4.97
C GLY A 290 -8.18 -0.74 -5.90
N GLN A 291 -7.43 -0.30 -6.90
CA GLN A 291 -7.82 0.70 -7.90
C GLN A 291 -7.23 0.36 -9.27
N GLU A 292 -7.84 0.91 -10.33
CA GLU A 292 -7.37 0.80 -11.73
C GLU A 292 -7.08 -0.65 -12.17
N LYS A 293 -7.88 -1.59 -11.65
CA LYS A 293 -7.77 -3.03 -11.93
C LYS A 293 -6.34 -3.57 -11.72
N GLY A 294 -5.65 -3.02 -10.73
CA GLY A 294 -4.32 -3.46 -10.33
C GLY A 294 -3.18 -3.03 -11.26
N SER A 295 -3.42 -2.12 -12.22
CA SER A 295 -2.41 -1.71 -13.21
C SER A 295 -1.15 -1.09 -12.59
N ASN A 296 -1.27 -0.52 -11.40
CA ASN A 296 -0.20 0.15 -10.67
C ASN A 296 0.27 -0.62 -9.42
N ASN A 297 -0.13 -1.89 -9.26
CA ASN A 297 0.39 -2.72 -8.19
C ASN A 297 1.88 -3.02 -8.41
N GLY A 298 2.64 -3.19 -7.32
CA GLY A 298 4.07 -3.46 -7.41
C GLY A 298 4.76 -3.33 -6.06
N TYR A 299 6.08 -3.25 -6.09
CA TYR A 299 6.93 -3.09 -4.92
C TYR A 299 7.29 -1.62 -4.71
N PHE A 300 6.96 -1.08 -3.54
CA PHE A 300 7.11 0.32 -3.17
C PHE A 300 7.86 0.47 -1.86
N SER A 301 8.76 1.46 -1.78
CA SER A 301 9.37 1.85 -0.52
C SER A 301 8.40 2.75 0.25
N LEU A 302 7.93 2.26 1.39
CA LEU A 302 7.04 3.02 2.29
C LEU A 302 7.79 3.57 3.51
N ASP A 303 9.07 3.30 3.60
CA ASP A 303 10.00 3.68 4.65
C ASP A 303 10.95 4.81 4.21
N ALA A 304 10.52 5.64 3.28
CA ALA A 304 11.29 6.78 2.82
C ALA A 304 11.71 7.65 4.04
N GLY A 305 13.01 7.94 4.16
CA GLY A 305 13.60 8.65 5.30
C GLY A 305 14.39 7.78 6.29
N GLN A 306 14.34 6.45 6.22
CA GLN A 306 15.23 5.56 7.01
C GLN A 306 16.64 5.39 6.43
N LEU A 307 16.97 6.04 5.32
CA LEU A 307 18.30 6.00 4.69
C LEU A 307 19.41 6.67 5.54
N GLY A 308 19.07 7.41 6.58
CA GLY A 308 20.01 7.84 7.62
C GLY A 308 19.92 6.86 8.77
N GLY A 309 20.91 5.98 8.94
CA GLY A 309 20.99 5.10 10.10
C GLY A 309 20.78 5.87 11.40
N GLU A 310 20.34 5.20 12.46
CA GLU A 310 20.02 5.73 13.81
C GLU A 310 21.02 6.76 14.36
N ASN A 311 22.23 6.85 13.82
CA ASN A 311 23.29 7.76 14.25
C ASN A 311 23.23 9.16 13.61
N GLN A 312 22.46 9.41 12.54
CA GLN A 312 22.35 10.73 11.91
C GLN A 312 21.18 11.58 12.41
N LEU A 313 20.22 10.97 13.12
CA LEU A 313 19.10 11.71 13.74
C LEU A 313 19.46 12.35 15.09
N LYS A 314 20.60 12.01 15.68
CA LYS A 314 21.05 12.56 16.98
C LYS A 314 21.72 13.92 16.89
N ASP A 315 22.17 14.36 15.71
CA ASP A 315 22.88 15.64 15.52
C ASP A 315 22.01 16.75 14.90
N MET A 316 20.70 16.56 14.79
CA MET A 316 19.81 17.65 14.41
C MET A 316 19.48 18.48 15.65
N ASP A 317 20.06 19.67 15.67
CA ASP A 317 19.83 20.74 16.61
C ASP A 317 18.34 20.86 16.99
N ASP A 318 18.11 20.98 18.29
CA ASP A 318 16.89 20.86 19.09
C ASP A 318 15.83 21.95 18.80
N SER A 319 15.78 22.53 17.63
CA SER A 319 14.86 23.63 17.29
C SER A 319 13.58 23.23 16.55
N SER A 320 13.38 21.96 16.23
CA SER A 320 12.09 21.46 15.78
C SER A 320 11.62 20.34 16.71
N ASN A 321 10.76 20.65 17.67
CA ASN A 321 10.05 19.74 18.57
C ASN A 321 9.10 18.75 17.85
N LEU A 322 9.48 18.27 16.67
CA LEU A 322 8.76 17.21 15.97
C LEU A 322 9.32 15.88 16.45
N THR A 323 8.56 15.19 17.29
CA THR A 323 8.86 13.82 17.72
C THR A 323 8.90 12.88 16.50
N ASN A 324 9.64 11.77 16.59
CA ASN A 324 9.64 10.73 15.55
C ASN A 324 8.23 10.23 15.21
N GLU A 325 7.28 10.34 16.15
CA GLU A 325 5.85 10.05 15.93
C GLU A 325 5.19 11.01 14.94
N GLU A 326 5.64 12.25 14.80
CA GLU A 326 5.04 13.25 13.91
C GLU A 326 5.56 13.15 12.47
N LYS A 327 6.73 12.54 12.22
CA LYS A 327 7.32 12.39 10.87
C LYS A 327 6.66 11.28 10.05
N TYR A 328 6.00 10.30 10.70
CA TYR A 328 5.31 9.18 10.08
C TYR A 328 3.81 9.15 10.42
N THR A 329 3.23 10.29 10.75
CA THR A 329 1.88 10.44 11.31
C THR A 329 0.75 9.95 10.41
N ASN A 330 1.04 9.58 9.17
CA ASN A 330 0.01 9.35 8.18
C ASN A 330 -0.18 7.89 7.75
N LEU A 331 0.66 6.96 8.22
CA LEU A 331 0.47 5.54 7.95
C LEU A 331 0.10 4.79 9.22
N LYS A 332 -1.02 4.08 9.17
CA LYS A 332 -1.46 3.10 10.17
C LYS A 332 -1.53 1.75 9.49
N TYR A 333 -1.28 0.67 10.19
CA TYR A 333 -1.42 -0.66 9.64
C TYR A 333 -2.16 -1.58 10.59
N ILE A 334 -2.82 -2.57 10.04
CA ILE A 334 -3.62 -3.55 10.75
C ILE A 334 -3.04 -4.91 10.44
N ILE A 335 -2.61 -5.61 11.47
CA ILE A 335 -1.98 -6.94 11.38
C ILE A 335 -2.71 -7.96 12.25
N ASN A 336 -2.25 -9.21 12.21
CA ASN A 336 -2.73 -10.33 13.05
C ASN A 336 -4.20 -10.67 12.80
N PHE A 337 -4.57 -10.79 11.52
CA PHE A 337 -5.87 -11.36 11.16
C PHE A 337 -5.89 -12.85 11.50
N LYS A 338 -6.86 -13.26 12.30
CA LYS A 338 -7.11 -14.67 12.63
C LYS A 338 -8.60 -14.93 12.61
N ILE A 339 -9.00 -16.08 12.05
CA ILE A 339 -10.38 -16.55 12.18
C ILE A 339 -10.62 -16.95 13.64
N ASP A 340 -11.78 -16.56 14.19
CA ASP A 340 -12.20 -17.05 15.50
C ASP A 340 -12.54 -18.55 15.39
N PRO A 341 -11.86 -19.44 16.16
CA PRO A 341 -12.15 -20.87 16.13
C PRO A 341 -13.60 -21.22 16.49
N ALA A 342 -14.29 -20.35 17.22
CA ALA A 342 -15.72 -20.53 17.57
C ALA A 342 -16.66 -20.17 16.43
N SER A 343 -16.21 -19.45 15.40
CA SER A 343 -17.05 -19.05 14.26
C SER A 343 -17.20 -20.21 13.26
N ASN A 344 -18.43 -20.42 12.79
CA ASN A 344 -18.73 -21.41 11.74
C ASN A 344 -18.64 -20.84 10.32
N GLY A 345 -18.50 -19.49 10.19
CA GLY A 345 -18.44 -18.76 8.92
C GLY A 345 -19.79 -18.49 8.26
N ASP A 346 -20.90 -18.74 8.96
CA ASP A 346 -22.23 -18.37 8.53
C ASP A 346 -22.67 -17.12 9.30
N ILE A 347 -22.66 -16.00 8.63
CA ILE A 347 -22.87 -14.68 9.21
C ILE A 347 -24.23 -14.14 8.80
N THR A 348 -25.03 -13.74 9.79
CA THR A 348 -26.29 -13.01 9.59
C THR A 348 -26.15 -11.56 10.07
N LEU A 349 -26.41 -10.61 9.18
CA LEU A 349 -26.25 -9.16 9.42
C LEU A 349 -27.55 -8.48 9.80
#